data_c171aa9dd0d3f7a5f29cbd1f5ca461a4
#
_entry.id   c171aa9dd0d3f7a5f29cbd1f5ca461a4
#
_cell.length_a   1.000
_cell.length_b   1.000
_cell.length_c   1.000
_cell.angle_alpha   90.00
_cell.angle_beta   90.00
_cell.angle_gamma   90.00
#
_symmetry.space_group_name_H-M   'P 1'
#
loop_
_entity.id
_entity.type
_entity.pdbx_description
1 polymer ?
#
loop_
_entity_poly.entity_id
_entity_poly.type
_entity_poly.pdbx_seq_one_letter_code
_entity_poly.pdbx_strand_id
1 'polypeptide(L)'
;MIASSALVGKLFYLQVIQGDRYRVEAERQRSITVTIPAERGRIFASGGLLATSEEAYRVVADPRLIEDPKKTAEKIVPILFEDSRFLSYNPLPSGLPAPADAVNLKNIFVEKLTELLSLKDRLGVDLARKVPMAQVGKLKSQAIPGLNFYPDNRRFYPEGGLAAPILGFVAFDQDGERGYNGLEGYYDGDLRGRNGSIRREYNEKRTEPILVGESTAVDPQNGSDLYLTINRAVQATLERKIAQGVKRYGAKSGSFIVLDPETGYILAMGNYPSFDPGNFNAWVSPKEKTEIKKEMRNLGLATTYEPGSIIKPITVASGLDSEKIDLDWKFDDNGKLKIGIYSIDTWDGRHWGKQNLVQLLQKSNNIGSAKLALEIGEETLRSYFLNFGFGSSTGIDLAGEESGLVKNLRDWRQIDLANAGFGQGIGVTALQMASAYAAVVNGGVLMKPQVVEKIVGRDGRVVSFQAEPIRRVISQETADKVVELLRKADVGGESAALRNLNYRVAGKTGTAEIAVGGKYDLKKTNATFIGFPLRDRSFVMLIKLEEPSSSPYAAFTALPLWAEAFREIAPLFGISPGQ
;
A
#
# COMPACT_ATOMS: atom_id res chain seq x y z
N MET A 1 -70.29 29.29 -27.79
CA MET A 1 -70.02 27.87 -28.14
C MET A 1 -68.57 27.65 -28.60
N ILE A 2 -68.01 28.34 -29.62
CA ILE A 2 -66.64 28.11 -30.13
C ILE A 2 -65.56 28.25 -29.05
N ALA A 3 -65.61 29.28 -28.21
CA ALA A 3 -64.64 29.51 -27.12
C ALA A 3 -64.69 28.41 -26.05
N SER A 4 -65.88 27.90 -25.72
CA SER A 4 -66.06 26.78 -24.76
C SER A 4 -65.54 25.48 -25.31
N SER A 5 -65.73 25.20 -26.59
CA SER A 5 -65.19 23.99 -27.25
C SER A 5 -63.66 24.02 -27.34
N ALA A 6 -63.07 25.21 -27.61
CA ALA A 6 -61.61 25.37 -27.61
C ALA A 6 -61.00 25.17 -26.20
N LEU A 7 -61.69 25.64 -25.15
CA LEU A 7 -61.25 25.42 -23.75
C LEU A 7 -61.32 23.95 -23.38
N VAL A 8 -62.41 23.24 -23.72
CA VAL A 8 -62.57 21.81 -23.47
C VAL A 8 -61.49 21.00 -24.23
N GLY A 9 -61.24 21.35 -25.50
CA GLY A 9 -60.17 20.71 -26.29
C GLY A 9 -58.77 20.94 -25.68
N LYS A 10 -58.49 22.16 -25.17
CA LYS A 10 -57.24 22.47 -24.47
C LYS A 10 -57.10 21.69 -23.17
N LEU A 11 -58.18 21.62 -22.37
CA LEU A 11 -58.20 20.83 -21.14
C LEU A 11 -58.01 19.34 -21.41
N PHE A 12 -58.69 18.81 -22.42
CA PHE A 12 -58.49 17.42 -22.84
C PHE A 12 -57.03 17.16 -23.25
N TYR A 13 -56.44 18.05 -24.05
CA TYR A 13 -55.05 17.94 -24.47
C TYR A 13 -54.10 17.93 -23.26
N LEU A 14 -54.27 18.84 -22.30
CA LEU A 14 -53.43 18.97 -21.11
C LEU A 14 -53.63 17.82 -20.11
N GLN A 15 -54.88 17.38 -19.90
CA GLN A 15 -55.18 16.38 -18.85
C GLN A 15 -55.07 14.94 -19.35
N VAL A 16 -55.36 14.68 -20.65
CA VAL A 16 -55.37 13.34 -21.20
C VAL A 16 -54.12 13.07 -22.05
N ILE A 17 -53.83 13.96 -23.02
CA ILE A 17 -52.71 13.69 -23.95
C ILE A 17 -51.36 14.04 -23.30
N GLN A 18 -51.25 15.10 -22.50
CA GLN A 18 -50.05 15.45 -21.79
C GLN A 18 -50.11 15.12 -20.28
N GLY A 19 -51.16 14.47 -19.82
CA GLY A 19 -51.42 14.17 -18.43
C GLY A 19 -50.27 13.43 -17.75
N ASP A 20 -49.77 12.37 -18.39
CA ASP A 20 -48.67 11.58 -17.87
C ASP A 20 -47.35 12.38 -17.75
N ARG A 21 -47.07 13.28 -18.71
CA ARG A 21 -45.91 14.15 -18.67
C ARG A 21 -45.96 15.11 -17.48
N TYR A 22 -47.13 15.77 -17.30
CA TYR A 22 -47.32 16.68 -16.19
C TYR A 22 -47.35 15.96 -14.83
N ARG A 23 -47.86 14.71 -14.80
CA ARG A 23 -47.83 13.88 -13.59
C ARG A 23 -46.40 13.56 -13.18
N VAL A 24 -45.57 13.07 -14.12
CA VAL A 24 -44.15 12.82 -13.87
C VAL A 24 -43.40 14.07 -13.44
N GLU A 25 -43.73 15.23 -14.04
CA GLU A 25 -43.08 16.50 -13.69
C GLU A 25 -43.50 17.00 -12.29
N ALA A 26 -44.78 16.84 -11.92
CA ALA A 26 -45.30 17.15 -10.60
C ALA A 26 -44.71 16.19 -9.53
N GLU A 27 -44.61 14.90 -9.83
CA GLU A 27 -43.95 13.90 -8.94
C GLU A 27 -42.48 14.26 -8.70
N ARG A 28 -41.73 14.67 -9.75
CA ARG A 28 -40.34 15.15 -9.62
C ARG A 28 -40.23 16.40 -8.75
N GLN A 29 -41.20 17.30 -8.86
CA GLN A 29 -41.21 18.55 -8.06
C GLN A 29 -41.54 18.30 -6.58
N ARG A 30 -42.35 17.28 -6.27
CA ARG A 30 -42.81 16.98 -4.91
C ARG A 30 -41.98 15.94 -4.22
N SER A 31 -41.25 15.07 -4.95
CA SER A 31 -40.47 14.02 -4.32
C SER A 31 -39.09 14.46 -3.92
N ILE A 32 -38.66 14.03 -2.74
CA ILE A 32 -37.29 14.13 -2.23
C ILE A 32 -36.74 12.72 -2.12
N THR A 33 -35.56 12.50 -2.68
CA THR A 33 -34.81 11.26 -2.52
C THR A 33 -33.72 11.46 -1.47
N VAL A 34 -33.80 10.71 -0.38
CA VAL A 34 -32.78 10.67 0.66
C VAL A 34 -31.94 9.42 0.42
N THR A 35 -30.64 9.58 0.28
CA THR A 35 -29.71 8.47 0.16
C THR A 35 -29.52 7.81 1.52
N ILE A 36 -29.61 6.48 1.57
CA ILE A 36 -29.21 5.66 2.71
C ILE A 36 -27.80 5.15 2.42
N PRO A 37 -26.78 5.60 3.16
CA PRO A 37 -25.41 5.21 2.88
C PRO A 37 -25.19 3.72 3.16
N ALA A 38 -24.54 3.02 2.23
CA ALA A 38 -24.03 1.67 2.48
C ALA A 38 -22.80 1.75 3.39
N GLU A 39 -22.65 0.78 4.27
CA GLU A 39 -21.39 0.59 5.00
C GLU A 39 -20.33 0.00 4.09
N ARG A 40 -19.13 0.56 4.13
CA ARG A 40 -17.96 -0.02 3.49
C ARG A 40 -17.51 -1.27 4.24
N GLY A 41 -17.18 -2.33 3.52
CA GLY A 41 -16.76 -3.61 4.08
C GLY A 41 -15.58 -3.49 5.05
N ARG A 42 -15.52 -4.36 6.04
CA ARG A 42 -14.46 -4.39 7.05
C ARG A 42 -13.22 -5.10 6.52
N ILE A 43 -12.06 -4.78 7.08
CA ILE A 43 -10.79 -5.43 6.75
C ILE A 43 -10.21 -6.01 8.03
N PHE A 44 -9.98 -7.33 8.03
CA PHE A 44 -9.49 -8.09 9.17
C PHE A 44 -8.10 -8.67 8.87
N ALA A 45 -7.16 -8.49 9.80
CA ALA A 45 -5.95 -9.29 9.85
C ALA A 45 -6.14 -10.46 10.82
N SER A 46 -5.25 -11.44 10.81
CA SER A 46 -5.18 -12.44 11.87
C SER A 46 -4.94 -11.73 13.21
N GLY A 47 -5.89 -11.86 14.12
CA GLY A 47 -5.84 -11.25 15.45
C GLY A 47 -6.47 -9.87 15.59
N GLY A 48 -7.15 -9.30 14.58
CA GLY A 48 -7.85 -8.04 14.78
C GLY A 48 -8.44 -7.34 13.56
N LEU A 49 -9.25 -6.34 13.85
CA LEU A 49 -9.89 -5.47 12.86
C LEU A 49 -8.94 -4.31 12.51
N LEU A 50 -8.67 -4.12 11.22
CA LEU A 50 -7.79 -3.06 10.72
C LEU A 50 -8.56 -1.86 10.16
N ALA A 51 -9.72 -2.09 9.54
CA ALA A 51 -10.55 -1.02 9.00
C ALA A 51 -12.04 -1.37 9.08
N THR A 52 -12.86 -0.37 9.41
CA THR A 52 -14.33 -0.47 9.48
C THR A 52 -14.98 0.84 9.08
N SER A 53 -16.30 0.90 9.11
CA SER A 53 -17.07 2.15 9.02
C SER A 53 -17.57 2.53 10.41
N GLU A 54 -17.58 3.83 10.69
CA GLU A 54 -18.23 4.40 11.87
C GLU A 54 -19.35 5.35 11.43
N GLU A 55 -20.35 5.49 12.28
CA GLU A 55 -21.48 6.38 12.06
C GLU A 55 -21.02 7.83 11.99
N ALA A 56 -21.47 8.54 10.97
CA ALA A 56 -21.20 9.93 10.76
C ALA A 56 -22.44 10.61 10.16
N TYR A 57 -22.37 11.92 10.00
CA TYR A 57 -23.46 12.71 9.46
C TYR A 57 -22.98 13.76 8.48
N ARG A 58 -23.80 14.00 7.47
CA ARG A 58 -23.73 15.20 6.63
C ARG A 58 -24.52 16.31 7.31
N VAL A 59 -23.89 17.45 7.54
CA VAL A 59 -24.50 18.63 8.15
C VAL A 59 -24.94 19.56 7.04
N VAL A 60 -26.24 19.83 6.95
CA VAL A 60 -26.87 20.67 5.93
C VAL A 60 -27.65 21.80 6.62
N ALA A 61 -27.54 22.99 6.13
CA ALA A 61 -28.37 24.11 6.61
C ALA A 61 -29.39 24.56 5.55
N ASP A 62 -30.57 24.95 5.99
CA ASP A 62 -31.51 25.79 5.21
C ASP A 62 -31.17 27.26 5.45
N PRO A 63 -30.50 27.96 4.49
CA PRO A 63 -30.05 29.32 4.70
C PRO A 63 -31.18 30.31 4.96
N ARG A 64 -32.40 30.00 4.53
CA ARG A 64 -33.58 30.86 4.71
C ARG A 64 -33.98 31.02 6.19
N LEU A 65 -33.65 29.99 7.03
CA LEU A 65 -33.94 29.96 8.45
C LEU A 65 -32.79 30.47 9.33
N ILE A 66 -31.66 30.81 8.74
CA ILE A 66 -30.49 31.36 9.44
C ILE A 66 -30.59 32.87 9.49
N GLU A 67 -30.74 33.49 10.65
CA GLU A 67 -30.84 34.94 10.82
C GLU A 67 -29.49 35.64 10.61
N ASP A 68 -28.44 35.16 11.29
CA ASP A 68 -27.08 35.71 11.24
C ASP A 68 -26.09 34.65 10.74
N PRO A 69 -25.75 34.65 9.44
CA PRO A 69 -24.81 33.68 8.85
C PRO A 69 -23.44 33.65 9.51
N LYS A 70 -22.86 34.83 9.81
CA LYS A 70 -21.53 34.95 10.38
C LYS A 70 -21.48 34.39 11.80
N LYS A 71 -22.37 34.84 12.65
CA LYS A 71 -22.45 34.36 14.05
C LYS A 71 -22.75 32.87 14.12
N THR A 72 -23.55 32.35 13.18
CA THR A 72 -23.83 30.92 13.05
C THR A 72 -22.58 30.14 12.65
N ALA A 73 -21.82 30.63 11.66
CA ALA A 73 -20.56 30.00 11.25
C ALA A 73 -19.52 29.99 12.39
N GLU A 74 -19.41 31.13 13.13
CA GLU A 74 -18.51 31.23 14.31
C GLU A 74 -18.87 30.24 15.43
N LYS A 75 -20.13 29.82 15.56
CA LYS A 75 -20.55 28.76 16.51
C LYS A 75 -20.28 27.37 16.01
N ILE A 76 -20.43 27.09 14.71
CA ILE A 76 -20.33 25.77 14.09
C ILE A 76 -18.87 25.35 13.93
N VAL A 77 -18.01 26.22 13.36
CA VAL A 77 -16.64 25.89 12.99
C VAL A 77 -15.79 25.36 14.16
N PRO A 78 -15.78 25.97 15.36
CA PRO A 78 -15.01 25.43 16.48
C PRO A 78 -15.39 23.99 16.84
N ILE A 79 -16.68 23.63 16.79
CA ILE A 79 -17.20 22.29 17.09
C ILE A 79 -16.73 21.28 16.03
N LEU A 80 -16.79 21.65 14.75
CA LEU A 80 -16.34 20.81 13.65
C LEU A 80 -14.83 20.53 13.72
N PHE A 81 -14.04 21.51 14.11
CA PHE A 81 -12.57 21.41 14.23
C PHE A 81 -12.07 20.68 15.48
N GLU A 82 -12.93 20.25 16.37
CA GLU A 82 -12.57 19.31 17.43
C GLU A 82 -12.26 17.91 16.88
N ASP A 83 -12.79 17.56 15.70
CA ASP A 83 -12.41 16.34 15.00
C ASP A 83 -11.08 16.56 14.24
N SER A 84 -10.01 15.93 14.68
CA SER A 84 -8.70 16.02 14.04
C SER A 84 -8.69 15.56 12.57
N ARG A 85 -9.67 14.75 12.16
CA ARG A 85 -9.84 14.22 10.80
C ARG A 85 -10.79 15.06 9.94
N PHE A 86 -11.34 16.18 10.48
CA PHE A 86 -12.32 17.01 9.78
C PHE A 86 -11.85 17.44 8.39
N LEU A 87 -10.62 17.88 8.25
CA LEU A 87 -10.03 18.32 6.98
C LEU A 87 -9.85 17.19 5.95
N SER A 88 -9.76 15.94 6.38
CA SER A 88 -9.66 14.81 5.47
C SER A 88 -10.94 14.62 4.64
N TYR A 89 -12.06 14.98 5.19
CA TYR A 89 -13.37 14.88 4.52
C TYR A 89 -13.92 16.23 4.02
N ASN A 90 -13.37 17.33 4.54
CA ASN A 90 -13.80 18.69 4.22
C ASN A 90 -12.59 19.53 3.81
N PRO A 91 -12.03 19.31 2.60
CA PRO A 91 -10.81 19.98 2.18
C PRO A 91 -11.03 21.50 2.01
N LEU A 92 -9.92 22.22 2.10
CA LEU A 92 -9.89 23.65 1.79
C LEU A 92 -10.36 23.92 0.36
N PRO A 93 -10.98 25.08 0.10
CA PRO A 93 -11.27 25.54 -1.25
C PRO A 93 -10.01 25.52 -2.13
N SER A 94 -10.18 25.12 -3.40
CA SER A 94 -9.08 25.05 -4.35
C SER A 94 -8.47 26.44 -4.58
N GLY A 95 -7.13 26.52 -4.59
CA GLY A 95 -6.39 27.75 -4.91
C GLY A 95 -5.94 28.57 -3.69
N LEU A 96 -6.36 28.24 -2.48
CA LEU A 96 -5.83 28.87 -1.27
C LEU A 96 -4.48 28.25 -0.89
N PRO A 97 -3.46 29.05 -0.52
CA PRO A 97 -2.23 28.53 0.06
C PRO A 97 -2.56 27.82 1.39
N ALA A 98 -1.80 26.76 1.71
CA ALA A 98 -1.93 26.10 3.00
C ALA A 98 -1.65 27.15 4.10
N PRO A 99 -2.63 27.42 5.00
CA PRO A 99 -2.43 28.43 6.04
C PRO A 99 -1.37 27.97 7.04
N ALA A 100 -0.62 28.95 7.56
CA ALA A 100 0.52 28.70 8.43
C ALA A 100 0.12 28.20 9.83
N ASP A 101 -1.13 28.41 10.24
CA ASP A 101 -1.60 28.04 11.58
C ASP A 101 -3.09 27.63 11.63
N ALA A 102 -3.48 26.96 12.73
CA ALA A 102 -4.84 26.47 12.94
C ALA A 102 -5.90 27.58 13.10
N VAL A 103 -5.49 28.80 13.48
CA VAL A 103 -6.41 29.95 13.67
C VAL A 103 -6.84 30.48 12.30
N ASN A 104 -5.90 30.64 11.38
CA ASN A 104 -6.18 31.03 10.01
C ASN A 104 -7.06 29.98 9.28
N LEU A 105 -6.82 28.68 9.54
CA LEU A 105 -7.68 27.60 9.04
C LEU A 105 -9.13 27.76 9.46
N LYS A 106 -9.39 27.99 10.74
CA LYS A 106 -10.76 28.20 11.27
C LYS A 106 -11.41 29.43 10.66
N ASN A 107 -10.68 30.51 10.51
CA ASN A 107 -11.19 31.74 9.91
C ASN A 107 -11.62 31.54 8.45
N ILE A 108 -10.83 30.82 7.65
CA ILE A 108 -11.19 30.46 6.27
C ILE A 108 -12.51 29.65 6.23
N PHE A 109 -12.68 28.70 7.16
CA PHE A 109 -13.92 27.95 7.23
C PHE A 109 -15.10 28.79 7.73
N VAL A 110 -14.89 29.73 8.65
CA VAL A 110 -15.92 30.69 9.05
C VAL A 110 -16.38 31.53 7.85
N GLU A 111 -15.46 32.04 7.05
CA GLU A 111 -15.80 32.79 5.82
C GLU A 111 -16.57 31.92 4.82
N LYS A 112 -16.09 30.73 4.53
CA LYS A 112 -16.75 29.76 3.64
C LYS A 112 -18.17 29.44 4.10
N LEU A 113 -18.36 29.13 5.38
CA LEU A 113 -19.69 28.82 5.90
C LEU A 113 -20.60 30.05 5.94
N THR A 114 -20.05 31.21 6.22
CA THR A 114 -20.80 32.48 6.16
C THR A 114 -21.35 32.74 4.75
N GLU A 115 -20.51 32.53 3.72
CA GLU A 115 -20.93 32.65 2.32
C GLU A 115 -22.08 31.67 1.99
N LEU A 116 -21.90 30.35 2.32
CA LEU A 116 -22.93 29.33 2.10
C LEU A 116 -24.24 29.62 2.82
N LEU A 117 -24.17 30.05 4.08
CA LEU A 117 -25.35 30.41 4.89
C LEU A 117 -26.04 31.70 4.44
N SER A 118 -25.39 32.51 3.62
CA SER A 118 -25.96 33.75 3.05
C SER A 118 -26.77 33.50 1.76
N LEU A 119 -26.74 32.29 1.19
CA LEU A 119 -27.44 31.92 -0.06
C LEU A 119 -28.94 31.68 0.19
N LYS A 120 -29.71 32.75 0.43
CA LYS A 120 -31.13 32.69 0.79
C LYS A 120 -32.06 32.14 -0.29
N ASP A 121 -31.58 32.00 -1.51
CA ASP A 121 -32.27 31.36 -2.65
C ASP A 121 -32.21 29.85 -2.62
N ARG A 122 -31.34 29.26 -1.78
CA ARG A 122 -31.14 27.82 -1.65
C ARG A 122 -32.03 27.20 -0.57
N LEU A 123 -32.57 26.01 -0.85
CA LEU A 123 -33.33 25.20 0.12
C LEU A 123 -32.43 24.46 1.11
N GLY A 124 -31.17 24.23 0.73
CA GLY A 124 -30.20 23.55 1.55
C GLY A 124 -28.78 23.72 1.01
N VAL A 125 -27.81 23.86 1.90
CA VAL A 125 -26.40 23.96 1.59
C VAL A 125 -25.61 22.97 2.47
N ASP A 126 -24.67 22.22 1.87
CA ASP A 126 -23.79 21.34 2.60
C ASP A 126 -22.75 22.15 3.37
N LEU A 127 -22.76 22.06 4.70
CA LEU A 127 -21.78 22.72 5.57
C LEU A 127 -20.58 21.83 5.84
N ALA A 128 -20.83 20.54 6.13
CA ALA A 128 -19.79 19.57 6.42
C ALA A 128 -20.26 18.14 6.15
N ARG A 129 -19.33 17.28 5.81
CA ARG A 129 -19.56 15.83 5.59
C ARG A 129 -18.77 15.00 6.60
N LYS A 130 -19.22 13.76 6.82
CA LYS A 130 -18.53 12.78 7.68
C LYS A 130 -18.30 13.29 9.12
N VAL A 131 -19.24 14.09 9.63
CA VAL A 131 -19.18 14.65 10.99
C VAL A 131 -19.56 13.56 12.01
N PRO A 132 -18.69 13.22 13.00
CA PRO A 132 -18.98 12.18 13.95
C PRO A 132 -20.13 12.53 14.89
N MET A 133 -20.77 11.51 15.47
CA MET A 133 -21.90 11.66 16.39
C MET A 133 -21.60 12.58 17.58
N ALA A 134 -20.38 12.58 18.10
CA ALA A 134 -19.98 13.47 19.21
C ALA A 134 -20.13 14.96 18.85
N GLN A 135 -19.66 15.38 17.66
CA GLN A 135 -19.80 16.76 17.17
C GLN A 135 -21.25 17.07 16.79
N VAL A 136 -21.96 16.10 16.21
CA VAL A 136 -23.40 16.24 15.91
C VAL A 136 -24.20 16.50 17.19
N GLY A 137 -23.91 15.80 18.27
CA GLY A 137 -24.54 16.04 19.59
C GLY A 137 -24.32 17.47 20.07
N LYS A 138 -23.09 17.99 19.96
CA LYS A 138 -22.76 19.38 20.31
C LYS A 138 -23.45 20.41 19.39
N LEU A 139 -23.53 20.13 18.09
CA LEU A 139 -24.24 21.00 17.15
C LEU A 139 -25.75 21.03 17.43
N LYS A 140 -26.37 19.90 17.72
CA LYS A 140 -27.79 19.82 18.11
C LYS A 140 -28.08 20.62 19.37
N SER A 141 -27.18 20.59 20.37
CA SER A 141 -27.36 21.37 21.61
C SER A 141 -27.31 22.89 21.41
N GLN A 142 -26.74 23.37 20.29
CA GLN A 142 -26.78 24.81 19.95
C GLN A 142 -28.17 25.28 19.48
N ALA A 143 -29.12 24.38 19.23
CA ALA A 143 -30.48 24.64 18.79
C ALA A 143 -30.56 25.68 17.62
N ILE A 144 -29.65 25.54 16.62
CA ILE A 144 -29.58 26.42 15.46
C ILE A 144 -30.75 26.11 14.52
N PRO A 145 -31.67 27.05 14.24
CA PRO A 145 -32.77 26.84 13.31
C PRO A 145 -32.27 26.51 11.92
N GLY A 146 -32.92 25.57 11.22
CA GLY A 146 -32.56 25.18 9.85
C GLY A 146 -31.35 24.26 9.72
N LEU A 147 -30.70 23.84 10.80
CA LEU A 147 -29.62 22.88 10.77
C LEU A 147 -30.16 21.44 10.74
N ASN A 148 -29.81 20.68 9.71
CA ASN A 148 -30.27 19.32 9.47
C ASN A 148 -29.08 18.33 9.45
N PHE A 149 -29.32 17.10 9.90
CA PHE A 149 -28.32 16.06 10.01
C PHE A 149 -28.79 14.81 9.27
N TYR A 150 -28.11 14.47 8.19
CA TYR A 150 -28.41 13.29 7.38
C TYR A 150 -27.40 12.18 7.67
N PRO A 151 -27.84 10.94 7.85
CA PRO A 151 -26.94 9.82 8.07
C PRO A 151 -25.88 9.71 7.00
N ASP A 152 -24.68 9.41 7.40
CA ASP A 152 -23.50 9.17 6.57
C ASP A 152 -22.61 8.16 7.30
N ASN A 153 -21.63 7.58 6.61
CA ASN A 153 -20.65 6.68 7.19
C ASN A 153 -19.26 7.20 6.87
N ARG A 154 -18.31 7.09 7.79
CA ARG A 154 -16.91 7.40 7.49
C ARG A 154 -16.00 6.22 7.76
N ARG A 155 -14.93 6.12 6.99
CA ARG A 155 -13.92 5.08 7.18
C ARG A 155 -13.18 5.29 8.49
N PHE A 156 -13.02 4.21 9.26
CA PHE A 156 -12.34 4.21 10.55
C PHE A 156 -11.29 3.12 10.60
N TYR A 157 -10.09 3.51 11.05
CA TYR A 157 -8.94 2.64 11.21
C TYR A 157 -8.61 2.58 12.71
N PRO A 158 -9.05 1.52 13.43
CA PRO A 158 -8.95 1.45 14.89
C PRO A 158 -7.54 1.58 15.43
N GLU A 159 -6.55 1.15 14.64
CA GLU A 159 -5.13 1.16 15.01
C GLU A 159 -4.34 2.28 14.32
N GLY A 160 -5.03 3.29 13.80
CA GLY A 160 -4.40 4.43 13.13
C GLY A 160 -3.55 4.00 11.94
N GLY A 161 -2.22 4.23 12.01
CA GLY A 161 -1.30 3.95 10.91
C GLY A 161 -0.87 2.50 10.74
N LEU A 162 -1.33 1.54 11.56
CA LEU A 162 -0.94 0.15 11.42
C LEU A 162 -1.35 -0.41 10.07
N ALA A 163 -0.41 -1.02 9.35
CA ALA A 163 -0.58 -1.56 8.00
C ALA A 163 -1.02 -0.53 6.95
N ALA A 164 -0.87 0.78 7.21
CA ALA A 164 -1.33 1.83 6.30
C ALA A 164 -0.88 1.66 4.84
N PRO A 165 0.38 1.28 4.52
CA PRO A 165 0.81 1.05 3.15
C PRO A 165 0.14 -0.16 2.46
N ILE A 166 -0.38 -1.12 3.25
CA ILE A 166 -1.17 -2.26 2.75
C ILE A 166 -2.62 -1.84 2.58
N LEU A 167 -3.18 -1.15 3.58
CA LEU A 167 -4.59 -0.75 3.58
C LEU A 167 -4.88 0.26 2.47
N GLY A 168 -4.03 1.27 2.28
CA GLY A 168 -4.38 2.44 1.51
C GLY A 168 -5.30 3.37 2.31
N PHE A 169 -6.09 4.19 1.64
CA PHE A 169 -7.01 5.13 2.28
C PHE A 169 -8.24 5.39 1.41
N VAL A 170 -9.27 5.98 2.01
CA VAL A 170 -10.51 6.37 1.32
C VAL A 170 -10.58 7.89 1.27
N ALA A 171 -10.83 8.43 0.08
CA ALA A 171 -10.98 9.87 -0.14
C ALA A 171 -12.14 10.19 -1.08
N PHE A 172 -12.48 11.48 -1.18
CA PHE A 172 -13.48 11.99 -2.09
C PHE A 172 -12.86 12.62 -3.33
N ASP A 173 -13.41 12.27 -4.49
CA ASP A 173 -13.17 12.96 -5.75
C ASP A 173 -14.49 13.53 -6.32
N GLN A 174 -14.47 13.90 -7.60
CA GLN A 174 -15.65 14.45 -8.29
C GLN A 174 -16.77 13.41 -8.46
N ASP A 175 -16.42 12.13 -8.50
CA ASP A 175 -17.34 11.01 -8.69
C ASP A 175 -17.84 10.40 -7.36
N GLY A 176 -17.34 10.88 -6.23
CA GLY A 176 -17.73 10.44 -4.89
C GLY A 176 -16.61 9.84 -4.07
N GLU A 177 -16.97 8.95 -3.13
CA GLU A 177 -16.03 8.29 -2.23
C GLU A 177 -15.38 7.09 -2.92
N ARG A 178 -14.04 7.05 -2.92
CA ARG A 178 -13.23 5.98 -3.50
C ARG A 178 -12.07 5.57 -2.60
N GLY A 179 -11.68 4.31 -2.74
CA GLY A 179 -10.43 3.81 -2.20
C GLY A 179 -9.23 4.17 -3.08
N TYR A 180 -8.11 4.50 -2.43
CA TYR A 180 -6.86 4.86 -3.08
C TYR A 180 -5.71 4.03 -2.51
N ASN A 181 -4.86 3.50 -3.39
CA ASN A 181 -3.75 2.63 -3.05
C ASN A 181 -4.15 1.37 -2.25
N GLY A 182 -3.19 0.49 -2.07
CA GLY A 182 -3.35 -0.70 -1.24
C GLY A 182 -4.63 -1.48 -1.51
N LEU A 183 -5.19 -2.06 -0.46
CA LEU A 183 -6.44 -2.84 -0.51
C LEU A 183 -7.67 -1.98 -0.78
N GLU A 184 -7.73 -0.78 -0.17
CA GLU A 184 -8.84 0.14 -0.38
C GLU A 184 -9.00 0.51 -1.86
N GLY A 185 -7.87 0.69 -2.57
CA GLY A 185 -7.88 0.96 -4.00
C GLY A 185 -8.13 -0.28 -4.85
N TYR A 186 -7.46 -1.41 -4.54
CA TYR A 186 -7.55 -2.63 -5.34
C TYR A 186 -8.94 -3.28 -5.27
N TYR A 187 -9.51 -3.36 -4.07
CA TYR A 187 -10.81 -3.95 -3.78
C TYR A 187 -11.94 -2.91 -3.58
N ASP A 188 -11.80 -1.70 -4.16
CA ASP A 188 -12.81 -0.65 -3.97
C ASP A 188 -14.22 -1.11 -4.39
N GLY A 189 -14.32 -1.88 -5.47
CA GLY A 189 -15.58 -2.41 -5.97
C GLY A 189 -16.29 -3.36 -4.99
N ASP A 190 -15.51 -4.20 -4.28
CA ASP A 190 -16.03 -5.16 -3.30
C ASP A 190 -16.33 -4.47 -1.96
N LEU A 191 -15.46 -3.55 -1.55
CA LEU A 191 -15.53 -2.86 -0.25
C LEU A 191 -16.62 -1.80 -0.20
N ARG A 192 -16.85 -1.03 -1.27
CA ARG A 192 -17.66 0.19 -1.26
C ARG A 192 -19.14 -0.03 -0.97
N GLY A 193 -19.71 -1.16 -1.42
CA GLY A 193 -21.14 -1.40 -1.38
C GLY A 193 -21.95 -0.53 -2.35
N ARG A 194 -23.25 -0.50 -2.19
CA ARG A 194 -24.20 0.30 -3.00
C ARG A 194 -25.18 0.99 -2.08
N ASN A 195 -25.26 2.31 -2.18
CA ASN A 195 -26.19 3.09 -1.38
C ASN A 195 -27.64 2.72 -1.71
N GLY A 196 -28.47 2.68 -0.67
CA GLY A 196 -29.91 2.67 -0.79
C GLY A 196 -30.50 4.07 -0.95
N SER A 197 -31.80 4.14 -1.11
CA SER A 197 -32.52 5.40 -1.19
C SER A 197 -33.96 5.28 -0.68
N ILE A 198 -34.46 6.35 -0.06
CA ILE A 198 -35.87 6.50 0.22
C ILE A 198 -36.36 7.72 -0.54
N ARG A 199 -37.31 7.48 -1.45
CA ARG A 199 -38.03 8.53 -2.17
C ARG A 199 -39.38 8.71 -1.50
N ARG A 200 -39.69 9.95 -1.07
CA ARG A 200 -40.98 10.32 -0.46
C ARG A 200 -41.50 11.59 -1.07
N GLU A 201 -42.82 11.71 -1.13
CA GLU A 201 -43.47 12.95 -1.51
C GLU A 201 -43.58 13.90 -0.33
N TYR A 202 -43.38 15.17 -0.58
CA TYR A 202 -43.43 16.28 0.41
C TYR A 202 -44.46 17.33 -0.03
N ASN A 203 -44.92 18.12 0.95
CA ASN A 203 -45.77 19.24 0.68
C ASN A 203 -45.08 20.26 -0.26
N GLU A 204 -45.83 21.23 -0.78
CA GLU A 204 -45.34 22.26 -1.72
C GLU A 204 -44.13 23.03 -1.18
N LYS A 205 -44.05 23.25 0.12
CA LYS A 205 -42.91 23.91 0.79
C LYS A 205 -41.75 22.98 1.10
N ARG A 206 -41.89 21.68 0.79
CA ARG A 206 -40.90 20.59 1.10
C ARG A 206 -40.53 20.50 2.57
N THR A 207 -41.42 20.88 3.47
CA THR A 207 -41.18 20.85 4.92
C THR A 207 -41.68 19.57 5.60
N GLU A 208 -42.75 18.96 5.06
CA GLU A 208 -43.38 17.79 5.68
C GLU A 208 -43.67 16.71 4.63
N PRO A 209 -43.39 15.41 4.96
CA PRO A 209 -43.75 14.31 4.09
C PRO A 209 -45.28 14.15 4.00
N ILE A 210 -45.82 13.88 2.83
CA ILE A 210 -47.22 13.55 2.60
C ILE A 210 -47.44 12.11 3.06
N LEU A 211 -48.20 11.89 4.14
CA LEU A 211 -48.40 10.58 4.77
C LEU A 211 -49.07 9.54 3.85
N VAL A 212 -49.92 9.99 2.90
CA VAL A 212 -50.61 9.15 1.90
C VAL A 212 -49.93 9.19 0.53
N GLY A 213 -48.76 9.87 0.41
CA GLY A 213 -47.98 9.95 -0.83
C GLY A 213 -47.22 8.64 -1.14
N GLU A 214 -46.83 8.50 -2.40
CA GLU A 214 -46.00 7.35 -2.82
C GLU A 214 -44.63 7.40 -2.13
N SER A 215 -44.26 6.26 -1.52
CA SER A 215 -42.93 6.06 -0.90
C SER A 215 -42.29 4.84 -1.52
N THR A 216 -41.11 5.01 -2.08
CA THR A 216 -40.29 3.90 -2.57
C THR A 216 -39.00 3.85 -1.78
N ALA A 217 -38.67 2.67 -1.23
CA ALA A 217 -37.43 2.44 -0.54
C ALA A 217 -36.59 1.37 -1.27
N VAL A 218 -35.31 1.64 -1.43
CA VAL A 218 -34.30 0.67 -1.89
C VAL A 218 -33.31 0.54 -0.76
N ASP A 219 -33.17 -0.66 -0.23
CA ASP A 219 -32.23 -0.92 0.86
C ASP A 219 -30.77 -0.81 0.40
N PRO A 220 -29.87 -0.31 1.25
CA PRO A 220 -28.45 -0.27 0.94
C PRO A 220 -27.86 -1.69 0.91
N GLN A 221 -26.95 -1.92 0.00
CA GLN A 221 -26.16 -3.14 -0.08
C GLN A 221 -24.76 -2.84 0.47
N ASN A 222 -24.48 -3.27 1.69
CA ASN A 222 -23.18 -3.06 2.32
C ASN A 222 -22.07 -3.82 1.58
N GLY A 223 -20.84 -3.28 1.64
CA GLY A 223 -19.68 -3.88 1.02
C GLY A 223 -19.25 -5.19 1.70
N SER A 224 -18.47 -5.98 0.97
CA SER A 224 -17.93 -7.25 1.43
C SER A 224 -16.74 -7.05 2.37
N ASP A 225 -16.58 -7.94 3.34
CA ASP A 225 -15.48 -7.95 4.29
C ASP A 225 -14.26 -8.68 3.70
N LEU A 226 -13.05 -8.14 3.91
CA LEU A 226 -11.78 -8.76 3.54
C LEU A 226 -11.12 -9.40 4.75
N TYR A 227 -10.63 -10.62 4.59
CA TYR A 227 -9.80 -11.32 5.57
C TYR A 227 -8.40 -11.50 4.98
N LEU A 228 -7.39 -10.99 5.69
CA LEU A 228 -6.03 -10.89 5.21
C LEU A 228 -5.15 -12.03 5.71
N THR A 229 -4.10 -12.33 4.97
CA THR A 229 -2.99 -13.20 5.37
C THR A 229 -2.08 -12.54 6.41
N ILE A 230 -2.22 -11.24 6.63
CA ILE A 230 -1.40 -10.45 7.56
C ILE A 230 -1.54 -10.93 8.99
N ASN A 231 -0.40 -11.21 9.63
CA ASN A 231 -0.32 -11.43 11.07
C ASN A 231 -0.16 -10.07 11.78
N ARG A 232 -1.19 -9.64 12.51
CA ARG A 232 -1.22 -8.34 13.17
C ARG A 232 -0.06 -8.14 14.16
N ALA A 233 0.33 -9.18 14.91
CA ALA A 233 1.39 -9.07 15.91
C ALA A 233 2.77 -8.90 15.23
N VAL A 234 3.01 -9.66 14.15
CA VAL A 234 4.23 -9.54 13.33
C VAL A 234 4.29 -8.16 12.68
N GLN A 235 3.17 -7.69 12.09
CA GLN A 235 3.06 -6.37 11.47
C GLN A 235 3.41 -5.24 12.43
N ALA A 236 2.77 -5.20 13.61
CA ALA A 236 3.01 -4.18 14.62
C ALA A 236 4.45 -4.19 15.15
N THR A 237 5.03 -5.38 15.33
CA THR A 237 6.41 -5.53 15.76
C THR A 237 7.39 -4.95 14.73
N LEU A 238 7.19 -5.29 13.45
CA LEU A 238 8.09 -4.85 12.38
C LEU A 238 7.95 -3.37 12.05
N GLU A 239 6.76 -2.79 12.10
CA GLU A 239 6.59 -1.33 11.95
C GLU A 239 7.33 -0.56 13.03
N ARG A 240 7.22 -1.00 14.28
CA ARG A 240 7.99 -0.42 15.38
C ARG A 240 9.49 -0.56 15.17
N LYS A 241 9.98 -1.75 14.75
CA LYS A 241 11.40 -2.00 14.50
C LYS A 241 11.94 -1.17 13.35
N ILE A 242 11.23 -1.11 12.22
CA ILE A 242 11.71 -0.32 11.06
C ILE A 242 11.76 1.18 11.39
N ALA A 243 10.79 1.71 12.14
CA ALA A 243 10.78 3.09 12.59
C ALA A 243 11.97 3.40 13.54
N GLN A 244 12.28 2.48 14.47
CA GLN A 244 13.46 2.58 15.34
C GLN A 244 14.75 2.49 14.53
N GLY A 245 14.83 1.56 13.57
CA GLY A 245 15.99 1.35 12.71
C GLY A 245 16.30 2.56 11.83
N VAL A 246 15.29 3.13 11.16
CA VAL A 246 15.44 4.32 10.33
C VAL A 246 16.01 5.49 11.16
N LYS A 247 15.47 5.72 12.36
CA LYS A 247 15.99 6.77 13.27
C LYS A 247 17.39 6.47 13.76
N ARG A 248 17.66 5.24 14.21
CA ARG A 248 18.96 4.80 14.75
C ARG A 248 20.08 4.94 13.74
N TYR A 249 19.84 4.49 12.51
CA TYR A 249 20.85 4.47 11.45
C TYR A 249 20.84 5.73 10.57
N GLY A 250 19.97 6.70 10.85
CA GLY A 250 19.83 7.93 10.09
C GLY A 250 19.50 7.69 8.62
N ALA A 251 18.65 6.70 8.35
CA ALA A 251 18.21 6.38 7.00
C ALA A 251 17.09 7.32 6.55
N LYS A 252 16.95 7.53 5.24
CA LYS A 252 15.85 8.31 4.68
C LYS A 252 14.52 7.58 4.81
N SER A 253 14.54 6.28 4.59
CA SER A 253 13.38 5.40 4.72
C SER A 253 13.83 3.97 5.01
N GLY A 254 12.89 3.14 5.44
CA GLY A 254 13.10 1.71 5.55
C GLY A 254 11.84 0.95 5.17
N SER A 255 11.98 -0.27 4.68
CA SER A 255 10.87 -1.16 4.36
C SER A 255 11.17 -2.59 4.81
N PHE A 256 10.09 -3.34 5.04
CA PHE A 256 10.16 -4.75 5.41
C PHE A 256 9.09 -5.55 4.69
N ILE A 257 9.38 -6.83 4.46
CA ILE A 257 8.44 -7.82 3.92
C ILE A 257 8.70 -9.13 4.66
N VAL A 258 7.62 -9.78 5.11
CA VAL A 258 7.62 -11.16 5.59
C VAL A 258 6.64 -11.95 4.73
N LEU A 259 7.13 -13.01 4.12
CA LEU A 259 6.40 -13.80 3.14
C LEU A 259 6.56 -15.30 3.51
N ASP A 260 5.44 -16.03 3.49
CA ASP A 260 5.43 -17.48 3.62
C ASP A 260 5.86 -18.10 2.28
N PRO A 261 6.97 -18.84 2.23
CA PRO A 261 7.49 -19.39 0.98
C PRO A 261 6.61 -20.48 0.35
N GLU A 262 5.85 -21.24 1.14
CA GLU A 262 5.01 -22.33 0.65
C GLU A 262 3.73 -21.81 -0.03
N THR A 263 3.19 -20.71 0.48
CA THR A 263 1.89 -20.18 0.01
C THR A 263 2.01 -18.92 -0.83
N GLY A 264 3.10 -18.15 -0.70
CA GLY A 264 3.21 -16.80 -1.23
C GLY A 264 2.46 -15.76 -0.39
N TYR A 265 1.86 -16.13 0.74
CA TYR A 265 1.11 -15.21 1.59
C TYR A 265 2.01 -14.17 2.22
N ILE A 266 1.61 -12.92 2.12
CA ILE A 266 2.27 -11.82 2.81
C ILE A 266 1.81 -11.82 4.27
N LEU A 267 2.73 -12.12 5.18
CA LEU A 267 2.46 -12.17 6.61
C LEU A 267 2.63 -10.81 7.28
N ALA A 268 3.51 -9.97 6.73
CA ALA A 268 3.67 -8.56 7.11
C ALA A 268 4.41 -7.80 6.01
N MET A 269 4.04 -6.53 5.79
CA MET A 269 4.70 -5.63 4.84
C MET A 269 4.48 -4.19 5.24
N GLY A 270 5.52 -3.37 5.15
CA GLY A 270 5.37 -1.95 5.45
C GLY A 270 6.64 -1.17 5.27
N ASN A 271 6.57 0.11 5.61
CA ASN A 271 7.70 1.03 5.53
C ASN A 271 7.61 2.14 6.58
N TYR A 272 8.73 2.81 6.78
CA TYR A 272 8.81 4.06 7.54
C TYR A 272 9.65 5.08 6.75
N PRO A 273 9.23 6.35 6.60
CA PRO A 273 7.97 6.93 7.12
C PRO A 273 6.72 6.24 6.57
N SER A 274 5.63 6.35 7.33
CA SER A 274 4.30 5.89 6.97
C SER A 274 3.28 6.98 7.29
N PHE A 275 2.00 6.76 7.05
CA PHE A 275 0.93 7.74 7.19
C PHE A 275 -0.22 7.18 8.05
N ASP A 276 -1.15 8.05 8.45
CA ASP A 276 -2.43 7.67 9.04
C ASP A 276 -3.51 7.70 7.95
N PRO A 277 -4.11 6.53 7.58
CA PRO A 277 -5.17 6.46 6.58
C PRO A 277 -6.42 7.27 6.95
N GLY A 278 -6.67 7.46 8.24
CA GLY A 278 -7.77 8.27 8.74
C GLY A 278 -7.50 9.79 8.62
N ASN A 279 -6.25 10.20 8.47
CA ASN A 279 -5.84 11.61 8.35
C ASN A 279 -4.92 11.84 7.14
N PHE A 280 -5.32 11.33 5.98
CA PHE A 280 -4.50 11.37 4.76
C PHE A 280 -4.25 12.79 4.22
N ASN A 281 -5.14 13.77 4.45
CA ASN A 281 -4.94 15.15 3.99
C ASN A 281 -3.76 15.88 4.64
N ALA A 282 -3.30 15.44 5.82
CA ALA A 282 -2.06 15.92 6.41
C ALA A 282 -0.83 15.61 5.52
N TRP A 283 -0.97 14.64 4.60
CA TRP A 283 0.07 14.09 3.75
C TRP A 283 -0.09 14.41 2.25
N VAL A 284 -1.22 15.04 1.85
CA VAL A 284 -1.48 15.44 0.45
C VAL A 284 -1.23 16.95 0.30
N SER A 285 -0.24 17.32 -0.50
CA SER A 285 0.00 18.73 -0.84
C SER A 285 -1.11 19.28 -1.74
N PRO A 286 -1.64 20.49 -1.49
CA PRO A 286 -2.62 21.13 -2.38
C PRO A 286 -2.14 21.34 -3.82
N LYS A 287 -0.83 21.39 -4.03
CA LYS A 287 -0.20 21.56 -5.36
C LYS A 287 0.01 20.24 -6.13
N GLU A 288 -0.03 19.10 -5.42
CA GLU A 288 0.34 17.79 -5.98
C GLU A 288 -0.86 16.82 -6.01
N LYS A 289 -2.03 17.31 -6.40
CA LYS A 289 -3.27 16.51 -6.46
C LYS A 289 -3.19 15.25 -7.35
N THR A 290 -2.14 15.11 -8.14
CA THR A 290 -1.95 13.98 -9.06
C THR A 290 -0.87 13.00 -8.60
N GLU A 291 0.00 13.35 -7.65
CA GLU A 291 1.03 12.45 -7.14
C GLU A 291 0.83 12.16 -5.65
N ILE A 292 0.68 10.87 -5.35
CA ILE A 292 0.65 10.37 -3.98
C ILE A 292 2.07 10.52 -3.41
N LYS A 293 2.22 11.21 -2.27
CA LYS A 293 3.51 11.37 -1.61
C LYS A 293 4.21 10.03 -1.40
N LYS A 294 5.54 10.03 -1.47
CA LYS A 294 6.36 8.82 -1.31
C LYS A 294 6.02 8.05 -0.02
N GLU A 295 5.72 8.77 1.06
CA GLU A 295 5.36 8.22 2.37
C GLU A 295 4.03 7.45 2.37
N MET A 296 3.14 7.76 1.44
CA MET A 296 1.84 7.09 1.28
C MET A 296 1.91 5.89 0.34
N ARG A 297 3.06 5.64 -0.29
CA ARG A 297 3.28 4.47 -1.14
C ARG A 297 3.79 3.31 -0.29
N ASN A 298 3.48 2.11 -0.72
CA ASN A 298 4.12 0.91 -0.20
C ASN A 298 5.50 0.76 -0.84
N LEU A 299 6.56 1.17 -0.14
CA LEU A 299 7.92 1.16 -0.69
C LEU A 299 8.44 -0.25 -1.01
N GLY A 300 7.80 -1.30 -0.47
CA GLY A 300 8.15 -2.69 -0.75
C GLY A 300 7.80 -3.13 -2.17
N LEU A 301 6.76 -2.52 -2.77
CA LEU A 301 6.26 -2.87 -4.11
C LEU A 301 6.28 -1.69 -5.10
N ALA A 302 6.24 -0.45 -4.61
CA ALA A 302 6.12 0.75 -5.45
C ALA A 302 7.44 1.47 -5.73
N THR A 303 8.58 0.89 -5.35
CA THR A 303 9.92 1.44 -5.63
C THR A 303 10.88 0.37 -6.10
N THR A 304 11.59 0.68 -7.17
CA THR A 304 12.65 -0.18 -7.70
C THR A 304 14.02 0.28 -7.21
N TYR A 305 14.92 -0.66 -7.04
CA TYR A 305 16.31 -0.42 -6.67
C TYR A 305 17.20 -1.50 -7.27
N GLU A 306 18.48 -1.26 -7.38
CA GLU A 306 19.45 -2.28 -7.73
C GLU A 306 19.67 -3.20 -6.52
N PRO A 307 19.47 -4.55 -6.64
CA PRO A 307 19.51 -5.45 -5.49
C PRO A 307 20.90 -5.59 -4.86
N GLY A 308 21.95 -5.34 -5.64
CA GLY A 308 23.31 -5.60 -5.22
C GLY A 308 23.50 -7.07 -4.83
N SER A 309 24.32 -7.33 -3.82
CA SER A 309 24.77 -8.68 -3.47
C SER A 309 23.67 -9.65 -3.01
N ILE A 310 22.44 -9.21 -2.75
CA ILE A 310 21.35 -10.15 -2.47
C ILE A 310 20.91 -10.95 -3.72
N ILE A 311 21.32 -10.54 -4.93
CA ILE A 311 21.06 -11.31 -6.16
C ILE A 311 21.98 -12.54 -6.29
N LYS A 312 23.15 -12.54 -5.66
CA LYS A 312 24.18 -13.57 -5.85
C LYS A 312 23.72 -15.01 -5.63
N PRO A 313 22.89 -15.31 -4.63
CA PRO A 313 22.30 -16.65 -4.50
C PRO A 313 21.43 -17.05 -5.70
N ILE A 314 20.73 -16.08 -6.32
CA ILE A 314 19.93 -16.32 -7.54
C ILE A 314 20.85 -16.58 -8.74
N THR A 315 21.95 -15.84 -8.86
CA THR A 315 22.96 -16.07 -9.89
C THR A 315 23.62 -17.46 -9.74
N VAL A 316 23.95 -17.85 -8.50
CA VAL A 316 24.47 -19.21 -8.20
C VAL A 316 23.44 -20.28 -8.55
N ALA A 317 22.16 -20.08 -8.16
CA ALA A 317 21.06 -20.97 -8.50
C ALA A 317 20.93 -21.15 -10.02
N SER A 318 21.01 -20.03 -10.78
CA SER A 318 20.92 -20.06 -12.24
C SER A 318 22.06 -20.86 -12.87
N GLY A 319 23.28 -20.73 -12.34
CA GLY A 319 24.45 -21.46 -12.85
C GLY A 319 24.38 -22.96 -12.56
N LEU A 320 23.95 -23.35 -11.35
CA LEU A 320 23.80 -24.74 -10.94
C LEU A 320 22.64 -25.44 -11.67
N ASP A 321 21.48 -24.77 -11.77
CA ASP A 321 20.29 -25.35 -12.39
C ASP A 321 20.41 -25.50 -13.91
N SER A 322 21.17 -24.59 -14.56
CA SER A 322 21.48 -24.67 -16.00
C SER A 322 22.65 -25.61 -16.32
N GLU A 323 23.21 -26.28 -15.33
CA GLU A 323 24.41 -27.16 -15.46
C GLU A 323 25.63 -26.47 -16.09
N LYS A 324 25.66 -25.12 -16.07
CA LYS A 324 26.83 -24.34 -16.53
C LYS A 324 27.98 -24.41 -15.53
N ILE A 325 27.66 -24.65 -14.26
CA ILE A 325 28.63 -24.91 -13.19
C ILE A 325 28.12 -26.06 -12.31
N ASP A 326 29.03 -26.63 -11.53
CA ASP A 326 28.78 -27.60 -10.46
C ASP A 326 29.18 -27.02 -9.08
N LEU A 327 29.02 -27.83 -8.01
CA LEU A 327 29.40 -27.42 -6.64
C LEU A 327 30.92 -27.24 -6.46
N ASP A 328 31.74 -27.84 -7.32
CA ASP A 328 33.20 -27.79 -7.29
C ASP A 328 33.75 -26.60 -8.08
N TRP A 329 32.87 -25.78 -8.69
CA TRP A 329 33.26 -24.61 -9.43
C TRP A 329 34.10 -23.65 -8.60
N LYS A 330 35.20 -23.16 -9.19
CA LYS A 330 36.17 -22.27 -8.55
C LYS A 330 36.52 -21.13 -9.46
N PHE A 331 36.91 -20.01 -8.88
CA PHE A 331 37.40 -18.86 -9.60
C PHE A 331 38.63 -18.25 -8.93
N ASP A 332 39.42 -17.54 -9.68
CA ASP A 332 40.59 -16.80 -9.20
C ASP A 332 40.25 -15.32 -9.01
N ASP A 333 40.52 -14.82 -7.80
CA ASP A 333 40.39 -13.41 -7.42
C ASP A 333 41.81 -12.85 -7.13
N ASN A 334 42.56 -12.62 -8.21
CA ASN A 334 43.94 -12.16 -8.15
C ASN A 334 44.10 -10.67 -8.50
N GLY A 335 43.00 -9.91 -8.52
CA GLY A 335 42.96 -8.51 -8.89
C GLY A 335 41.70 -8.15 -9.66
N LYS A 336 41.58 -6.87 -10.02
CA LYS A 336 40.42 -6.33 -10.72
C LYS A 336 40.12 -7.08 -12.01
N LEU A 337 38.87 -7.42 -12.23
CA LEU A 337 38.39 -7.99 -13.48
C LEU A 337 38.19 -6.89 -14.51
N LYS A 338 38.96 -6.91 -15.60
CA LYS A 338 38.85 -5.96 -16.71
C LYS A 338 37.92 -6.49 -17.79
N ILE A 339 36.96 -5.68 -18.22
CA ILE A 339 36.04 -5.96 -19.33
C ILE A 339 36.00 -4.72 -20.23
N GLY A 340 36.75 -4.76 -21.35
CA GLY A 340 36.96 -3.59 -22.18
C GLY A 340 37.64 -2.46 -21.41
N ILE A 341 36.99 -1.29 -21.38
CA ILE A 341 37.45 -0.11 -20.63
C ILE A 341 37.02 -0.10 -19.17
N TYR A 342 36.15 -1.06 -18.74
CA TYR A 342 35.60 -1.14 -17.42
C TYR A 342 36.42 -2.06 -16.49
N SER A 343 36.29 -1.82 -15.19
CA SER A 343 36.98 -2.61 -14.17
C SER A 343 36.06 -2.89 -13.02
N ILE A 344 35.89 -4.17 -12.68
CA ILE A 344 35.11 -4.63 -11.53
C ILE A 344 36.10 -4.99 -10.41
N ASP A 345 35.80 -4.53 -9.20
CA ASP A 345 36.61 -4.79 -7.99
C ASP A 345 35.74 -5.44 -6.89
N THR A 346 36.40 -6.00 -5.89
CA THR A 346 35.72 -6.41 -4.64
C THR A 346 35.28 -5.15 -3.88
N TRP A 347 34.27 -5.29 -3.03
CA TRP A 347 33.70 -4.15 -2.27
C TRP A 347 34.68 -3.52 -1.27
N ASP A 348 35.68 -4.31 -0.79
CA ASP A 348 36.70 -3.89 0.17
C ASP A 348 38.12 -3.77 -0.43
N GLY A 349 38.25 -3.97 -1.73
CA GLY A 349 39.54 -3.94 -2.46
C GLY A 349 40.49 -5.09 -2.12
N ARG A 350 40.04 -6.11 -1.36
CA ARG A 350 40.87 -7.28 -1.02
C ARG A 350 40.69 -8.39 -2.03
N HIS A 351 41.80 -9.08 -2.34
CA HIS A 351 41.82 -10.21 -3.26
C HIS A 351 42.25 -11.45 -2.51
N TRP A 352 41.55 -12.56 -2.78
CA TRP A 352 41.63 -13.76 -1.95
C TRP A 352 42.16 -14.99 -2.70
N GLY A 353 42.64 -14.80 -3.95
CA GLY A 353 43.13 -15.89 -4.79
C GLY A 353 42.00 -16.87 -5.18
N LYS A 354 42.32 -18.15 -5.16
CA LYS A 354 41.37 -19.18 -5.57
C LYS A 354 40.27 -19.38 -4.53
N GLN A 355 39.02 -19.30 -4.96
CA GLN A 355 37.83 -19.40 -4.12
C GLN A 355 36.78 -20.32 -4.74
N ASN A 356 35.86 -20.84 -3.90
CA ASN A 356 34.71 -21.65 -4.29
C ASN A 356 33.39 -20.90 -4.08
N LEU A 357 32.22 -21.53 -4.36
CA LEU A 357 30.89 -20.95 -4.24
C LEU A 357 30.55 -20.50 -2.81
N VAL A 358 30.96 -21.29 -1.77
CA VAL A 358 30.74 -20.88 -0.37
C VAL A 358 31.47 -19.59 -0.07
N GLN A 359 32.75 -19.49 -0.46
CA GLN A 359 33.58 -18.30 -0.26
C GLN A 359 33.10 -17.10 -1.06
N LEU A 360 32.55 -17.31 -2.28
CA LEU A 360 31.89 -16.29 -3.08
C LEU A 360 30.74 -15.63 -2.31
N LEU A 361 29.84 -16.44 -1.74
CA LEU A 361 28.70 -15.95 -0.97
C LEU A 361 29.13 -15.34 0.36
N GLN A 362 30.05 -15.97 1.09
CA GLN A 362 30.56 -15.58 2.38
C GLN A 362 31.26 -14.21 2.35
N LYS A 363 32.14 -13.98 1.36
CA LYS A 363 32.88 -12.74 1.17
C LYS A 363 32.15 -11.75 0.29
N SER A 364 30.99 -12.14 -0.21
CA SER A 364 30.20 -11.32 -1.16
C SER A 364 31.05 -10.85 -2.37
N ASN A 365 31.84 -11.74 -2.96
CA ASN A 365 32.82 -11.42 -3.95
C ASN A 365 32.18 -11.02 -5.29
N ASN A 366 32.42 -9.77 -5.75
CA ASN A 366 31.86 -9.24 -6.99
C ASN A 366 32.58 -9.85 -8.22
N ILE A 367 33.89 -10.05 -8.13
CA ILE A 367 34.69 -10.61 -9.24
C ILE A 367 34.24 -12.04 -9.53
N GLY A 368 34.06 -12.86 -8.47
CA GLY A 368 33.54 -14.23 -8.61
C GLY A 368 32.15 -14.26 -9.22
N SER A 369 31.26 -13.36 -8.77
CA SER A 369 29.90 -13.28 -9.32
C SER A 369 29.86 -12.80 -10.76
N ALA A 370 30.72 -11.86 -11.15
CA ALA A 370 30.87 -11.42 -12.52
C ALA A 370 31.40 -12.54 -13.44
N LYS A 371 32.43 -13.29 -12.98
CA LYS A 371 32.94 -14.44 -13.72
C LYS A 371 31.88 -15.54 -13.87
N LEU A 372 31.12 -15.81 -12.80
CA LEU A 372 30.02 -16.75 -12.85
C LEU A 372 28.95 -16.32 -13.87
N ALA A 373 28.54 -15.05 -13.88
CA ALA A 373 27.59 -14.53 -14.86
C ALA A 373 28.09 -14.69 -16.30
N LEU A 374 29.38 -14.42 -16.55
CA LEU A 374 30.01 -14.60 -17.87
C LEU A 374 30.05 -16.09 -18.30
N GLU A 375 30.24 -17.02 -17.35
CA GLU A 375 30.19 -18.48 -17.57
C GLU A 375 28.78 -18.96 -17.91
N ILE A 376 27.77 -18.46 -17.20
CA ILE A 376 26.34 -18.76 -17.43
C ILE A 376 25.91 -18.28 -18.81
N GLY A 377 26.38 -17.09 -19.22
CA GLY A 377 26.00 -16.44 -20.46
C GLY A 377 24.72 -15.62 -20.36
N GLU A 378 24.57 -14.67 -21.28
CA GLU A 378 23.54 -13.62 -21.21
C GLU A 378 22.11 -14.14 -21.38
N GLU A 379 21.88 -15.04 -22.34
CA GLU A 379 20.56 -15.63 -22.59
C GLU A 379 20.08 -16.43 -21.40
N THR A 380 20.94 -17.28 -20.85
CA THR A 380 20.63 -18.15 -19.72
C THR A 380 20.35 -17.32 -18.47
N LEU A 381 21.27 -16.42 -18.09
CA LEU A 381 21.12 -15.63 -16.87
C LEU A 381 19.86 -14.73 -16.94
N ARG A 382 19.64 -14.08 -18.08
CA ARG A 382 18.43 -13.26 -18.27
C ARG A 382 17.15 -14.09 -18.18
N SER A 383 17.13 -15.30 -18.78
CA SER A 383 15.98 -16.20 -18.72
C SER A 383 15.64 -16.57 -17.27
N TYR A 384 16.65 -16.92 -16.46
CA TYR A 384 16.43 -17.18 -15.04
C TYR A 384 15.92 -15.96 -14.28
N PHE A 385 16.46 -14.76 -14.53
CA PHE A 385 15.96 -13.55 -13.89
C PHE A 385 14.47 -13.30 -14.21
N LEU A 386 14.05 -13.49 -15.44
CA LEU A 386 12.64 -13.39 -15.83
C LEU A 386 11.79 -14.50 -15.20
N ASN A 387 12.34 -15.72 -15.12
CA ASN A 387 11.65 -16.85 -14.49
C ASN A 387 11.46 -16.63 -12.97
N PHE A 388 12.41 -15.99 -12.28
CA PHE A 388 12.28 -15.56 -10.89
C PHE A 388 11.34 -14.36 -10.70
N GLY A 389 10.78 -13.80 -11.79
CA GLY A 389 9.79 -12.74 -11.77
C GLY A 389 10.36 -11.32 -11.85
N PHE A 390 11.68 -11.13 -12.03
CA PHE A 390 12.25 -9.80 -12.21
C PHE A 390 11.86 -9.18 -13.55
N GLY A 391 11.60 -7.88 -13.56
CA GLY A 391 11.18 -7.16 -14.76
C GLY A 391 9.68 -7.29 -15.12
N SER A 392 8.88 -7.92 -14.26
CA SER A 392 7.43 -8.04 -14.41
C SER A 392 6.75 -7.86 -13.06
N SER A 393 5.52 -7.34 -13.03
CA SER A 393 4.72 -7.29 -11.81
C SER A 393 4.50 -8.70 -11.26
N THR A 394 4.48 -8.85 -9.94
CA THR A 394 4.25 -10.14 -9.27
C THR A 394 2.79 -10.58 -9.33
N GLY A 395 1.89 -9.62 -9.60
CA GLY A 395 0.45 -9.85 -9.59
C GLY A 395 -0.15 -9.91 -8.19
N ILE A 396 0.53 -9.30 -7.20
CA ILE A 396 -0.02 -9.13 -5.86
C ILE A 396 -1.35 -8.35 -5.90
N ASP A 397 -2.26 -8.68 -5.03
CA ASP A 397 -3.58 -8.07 -4.90
C ASP A 397 -3.56 -6.72 -4.15
N LEU A 398 -2.60 -5.87 -4.51
CA LEU A 398 -2.44 -4.50 -4.02
C LEU A 398 -2.25 -3.52 -5.18
N ALA A 399 -2.83 -2.33 -5.07
CA ALA A 399 -2.61 -1.28 -6.05
C ALA A 399 -1.24 -0.62 -5.90
N GLY A 400 -0.62 -0.21 -7.03
CA GLY A 400 0.60 0.59 -7.06
C GLY A 400 1.90 -0.22 -7.19
N GLU A 401 1.85 -1.45 -7.72
CA GLU A 401 3.03 -2.28 -7.96
C GLU A 401 3.84 -1.82 -9.16
N GLU A 402 5.19 -1.77 -9.01
CA GLU A 402 6.17 -1.54 -10.06
C GLU A 402 6.74 -2.86 -10.59
N SER A 403 6.96 -2.93 -11.90
CA SER A 403 7.45 -4.15 -12.57
C SER A 403 8.95 -4.40 -12.46
N GLY A 404 9.72 -3.42 -11.98
CA GLY A 404 11.18 -3.52 -12.04
C GLY A 404 11.74 -3.31 -13.47
N LEU A 405 13.02 -3.62 -13.65
CA LEU A 405 13.71 -3.44 -14.93
C LEU A 405 14.75 -4.55 -15.18
N VAL A 406 14.52 -5.35 -16.20
CA VAL A 406 15.52 -6.24 -16.80
C VAL A 406 15.62 -5.88 -18.28
N LYS A 407 16.78 -5.36 -18.70
CA LYS A 407 17.01 -4.92 -20.08
C LYS A 407 16.71 -6.03 -21.11
N ASN A 408 16.33 -5.65 -22.33
CA ASN A 408 16.24 -6.61 -23.42
C ASN A 408 17.62 -7.19 -23.75
N LEU A 409 17.68 -8.43 -24.23
CA LEU A 409 18.92 -9.16 -24.50
C LEU A 409 19.84 -8.38 -25.48
N ARG A 410 19.26 -7.80 -26.53
CA ARG A 410 19.98 -6.98 -27.52
C ARG A 410 20.70 -5.75 -26.93
N ASP A 411 20.30 -5.31 -25.76
CA ASP A 411 20.83 -4.14 -25.07
C ASP A 411 21.90 -4.53 -24.03
N TRP A 412 22.18 -5.85 -23.86
CA TRP A 412 23.21 -6.35 -22.97
C TRP A 412 24.57 -6.34 -23.64
N ARG A 413 25.54 -5.70 -23.00
CA ARG A 413 26.96 -5.81 -23.33
C ARG A 413 27.61 -6.75 -22.32
N GLN A 414 28.81 -7.23 -22.59
CA GLN A 414 29.53 -8.09 -21.65
C GLN A 414 29.66 -7.51 -20.24
N ILE A 415 29.81 -6.18 -20.13
CA ILE A 415 29.85 -5.51 -18.84
C ILE A 415 28.47 -5.50 -18.14
N ASP A 416 27.37 -5.37 -18.88
CA ASP A 416 26.01 -5.41 -18.32
C ASP A 416 25.73 -6.81 -17.77
N LEU A 417 26.13 -7.87 -18.48
CA LEU A 417 26.04 -9.27 -17.99
C LEU A 417 26.84 -9.47 -16.70
N ALA A 418 28.10 -9.04 -16.68
CA ALA A 418 28.96 -9.18 -15.50
C ALA A 418 28.38 -8.43 -14.29
N ASN A 419 27.87 -7.20 -14.48
CA ASN A 419 27.26 -6.39 -13.45
C ASN A 419 25.95 -7.02 -12.91
N ALA A 420 25.12 -7.55 -13.80
CA ALA A 420 23.87 -8.24 -13.42
C ALA A 420 24.14 -9.43 -12.48
N GLY A 421 25.27 -10.13 -12.63
CA GLY A 421 25.68 -11.23 -11.78
C GLY A 421 25.86 -10.89 -10.29
N PHE A 422 26.10 -9.62 -9.96
CA PHE A 422 26.18 -9.14 -8.58
C PHE A 422 25.17 -8.02 -8.25
N GLY A 423 24.16 -7.83 -9.14
CA GLY A 423 22.97 -7.03 -8.86
C GLY A 423 23.08 -5.55 -9.20
N GLN A 424 23.92 -5.20 -10.15
CA GLN A 424 23.95 -3.86 -10.75
C GLN A 424 23.41 -3.88 -12.19
N GLY A 425 22.83 -2.77 -12.65
CA GLY A 425 22.24 -2.67 -13.99
C GLY A 425 20.87 -3.35 -14.14
N ILE A 426 20.30 -3.88 -13.09
CA ILE A 426 18.93 -4.41 -13.01
C ILE A 426 18.16 -3.68 -11.91
N GLY A 427 16.87 -3.43 -12.12
CA GLY A 427 15.98 -2.82 -11.13
C GLY A 427 14.96 -3.83 -10.62
N VAL A 428 14.85 -4.00 -9.32
CA VAL A 428 13.90 -4.91 -8.68
C VAL A 428 13.12 -4.21 -7.59
N THR A 429 11.92 -4.71 -7.26
CA THR A 429 11.22 -4.33 -6.03
C THR A 429 11.66 -5.23 -4.87
N ALA A 430 11.46 -4.77 -3.63
CA ALA A 430 11.73 -5.61 -2.47
C ALA A 430 10.82 -6.86 -2.45
N LEU A 431 9.59 -6.74 -2.96
CA LEU A 431 8.66 -7.86 -3.11
C LEU A 431 9.18 -8.91 -4.09
N GLN A 432 9.67 -8.50 -5.26
CA GLN A 432 10.29 -9.41 -6.22
C GLN A 432 11.46 -10.17 -5.62
N MET A 433 12.32 -9.49 -4.86
CA MET A 433 13.45 -10.16 -4.17
C MET A 433 12.97 -11.13 -3.09
N ALA A 434 11.98 -10.76 -2.28
CA ALA A 434 11.41 -11.65 -1.26
C ALA A 434 10.80 -12.91 -1.91
N SER A 435 10.04 -12.75 -3.01
CA SER A 435 9.44 -13.85 -3.77
C SER A 435 10.49 -14.76 -4.41
N ALA A 436 11.58 -14.20 -4.94
CA ALA A 436 12.67 -14.99 -5.51
C ALA A 436 13.39 -15.83 -4.44
N TYR A 437 13.62 -15.28 -3.25
CA TYR A 437 14.17 -16.05 -2.13
C TYR A 437 13.18 -17.11 -1.62
N ALA A 438 11.90 -16.79 -1.55
CA ALA A 438 10.87 -17.76 -1.20
C ALA A 438 10.87 -18.94 -2.17
N ALA A 439 11.03 -18.69 -3.46
CA ALA A 439 11.16 -19.76 -4.46
C ALA A 439 12.39 -20.64 -4.23
N VAL A 440 13.53 -20.07 -3.80
CA VAL A 440 14.70 -20.89 -3.41
C VAL A 440 14.41 -21.69 -2.14
N VAL A 441 13.73 -21.10 -1.16
CA VAL A 441 13.48 -21.72 0.16
C VAL A 441 12.46 -22.83 0.08
N ASN A 442 11.45 -22.75 -0.80
CA ASN A 442 10.37 -23.73 -0.95
C ASN A 442 10.66 -24.84 -1.98
N GLY A 443 11.91 -24.99 -2.43
CA GLY A 443 12.28 -26.04 -3.38
C GLY A 443 12.07 -25.66 -4.86
N GLY A 444 12.11 -24.39 -5.19
CA GLY A 444 12.21 -23.89 -6.56
C GLY A 444 10.91 -23.47 -7.22
N VAL A 445 9.84 -23.25 -6.48
CA VAL A 445 8.53 -22.83 -7.03
C VAL A 445 8.27 -21.36 -6.73
N LEU A 446 8.10 -20.55 -7.75
CA LEU A 446 7.65 -19.17 -7.60
C LEU A 446 6.15 -19.13 -7.32
N MET A 447 5.78 -18.67 -6.14
CA MET A 447 4.39 -18.48 -5.73
C MET A 447 3.94 -17.04 -6.02
N LYS A 448 2.66 -16.87 -6.33
CA LYS A 448 2.05 -15.55 -6.44
C LYS A 448 1.90 -14.91 -5.06
N PRO A 449 2.48 -13.74 -4.81
CA PRO A 449 2.26 -13.04 -3.55
C PRO A 449 0.79 -12.66 -3.38
N GLN A 450 0.26 -12.82 -2.16
CA GLN A 450 -1.15 -12.60 -1.88
C GLN A 450 -1.35 -12.02 -0.48
N VAL A 451 -2.27 -11.04 -0.36
CA VAL A 451 -2.61 -10.37 0.91
C VAL A 451 -4.01 -10.74 1.39
N VAL A 452 -4.96 -10.98 0.49
CA VAL A 452 -6.34 -11.34 0.85
C VAL A 452 -6.51 -12.85 0.77
N GLU A 453 -6.86 -13.47 1.90
CA GLU A 453 -7.19 -14.90 2.01
C GLU A 453 -8.60 -15.18 1.52
N LYS A 454 -9.57 -14.34 1.92
CA LYS A 454 -10.98 -14.49 1.51
C LYS A 454 -11.76 -13.19 1.56
N ILE A 455 -12.81 -13.15 0.76
CA ILE A 455 -13.84 -12.11 0.73
C ILE A 455 -15.14 -12.72 1.24
N VAL A 456 -15.80 -12.05 2.18
CA VAL A 456 -17.09 -12.47 2.73
C VAL A 456 -18.14 -11.42 2.43
N GLY A 457 -19.08 -11.77 1.54
CA GLY A 457 -20.23 -10.93 1.22
C GLY A 457 -21.22 -10.84 2.38
N ARG A 458 -22.01 -9.78 2.45
CA ARG A 458 -23.08 -9.63 3.46
C ARG A 458 -24.20 -10.65 3.29
N ASP A 459 -24.33 -11.24 2.12
CA ASP A 459 -25.23 -12.36 1.84
C ASP A 459 -24.69 -13.71 2.34
N GLY A 460 -23.54 -13.72 3.00
CA GLY A 460 -22.87 -14.91 3.51
C GLY A 460 -22.06 -15.66 2.45
N ARG A 461 -22.01 -15.19 1.20
CA ARG A 461 -21.14 -15.78 0.17
C ARG A 461 -19.68 -15.57 0.52
N VAL A 462 -18.89 -16.64 0.46
CA VAL A 462 -17.45 -16.64 0.70
C VAL A 462 -16.71 -16.95 -0.59
N VAL A 463 -15.79 -16.08 -0.96
CA VAL A 463 -14.81 -16.32 -2.03
C VAL A 463 -13.44 -16.46 -1.37
N SER A 464 -12.87 -17.66 -1.38
CA SER A 464 -11.54 -17.94 -0.82
C SER A 464 -10.51 -18.02 -1.94
N PHE A 465 -9.36 -17.43 -1.70
CA PHE A 465 -8.21 -17.48 -2.60
C PHE A 465 -7.22 -18.50 -2.06
N GLN A 466 -6.85 -19.45 -2.92
CA GLN A 466 -5.87 -20.47 -2.58
C GLN A 466 -4.47 -20.01 -2.99
N ALA A 467 -3.44 -20.58 -2.34
CA ALA A 467 -2.07 -20.37 -2.75
C ALA A 467 -1.87 -20.80 -4.22
N GLU A 468 -1.33 -19.90 -5.03
CA GLU A 468 -1.21 -20.05 -6.48
C GLU A 468 0.26 -20.19 -6.90
N PRO A 469 0.73 -21.39 -7.31
CA PRO A 469 2.06 -21.54 -7.90
C PRO A 469 2.06 -20.95 -9.31
N ILE A 470 3.00 -20.06 -9.59
CA ILE A 470 3.16 -19.45 -10.93
C ILE A 470 3.94 -20.41 -11.83
N ARG A 471 5.12 -20.87 -11.36
CA ARG A 471 6.02 -21.77 -12.10
C ARG A 471 7.11 -22.35 -11.23
N ARG A 472 7.69 -23.46 -11.65
CA ARG A 472 8.97 -23.92 -11.12
C ARG A 472 10.09 -23.14 -11.82
N VAL A 473 10.95 -22.48 -11.04
CA VAL A 473 12.04 -21.63 -11.56
C VAL A 473 13.40 -22.33 -11.53
N ILE A 474 13.60 -23.24 -10.56
CA ILE A 474 14.74 -24.13 -10.43
C ILE A 474 14.29 -25.49 -9.91
N SER A 475 15.12 -26.50 -10.06
CA SER A 475 14.88 -27.82 -9.49
C SER A 475 14.93 -27.80 -7.96
N GLN A 476 14.25 -28.77 -7.31
CA GLN A 476 14.33 -28.97 -5.86
C GLN A 476 15.79 -29.20 -5.42
N GLU A 477 16.53 -29.99 -6.17
CA GLU A 477 17.92 -30.27 -5.90
C GLU A 477 18.79 -29.01 -5.90
N THR A 478 18.63 -28.15 -6.90
CA THR A 478 19.33 -26.86 -6.96
C THR A 478 18.94 -25.96 -5.81
N ALA A 479 17.66 -25.87 -5.47
CA ALA A 479 17.16 -25.08 -4.35
C ALA A 479 17.82 -25.51 -3.02
N ASP A 480 17.87 -26.82 -2.74
CA ASP A 480 18.50 -27.36 -1.53
C ASP A 480 20.03 -27.14 -1.51
N LYS A 481 20.70 -27.24 -2.67
CA LYS A 481 22.13 -26.87 -2.81
C LYS A 481 22.37 -25.40 -2.44
N VAL A 482 21.54 -24.49 -2.93
CA VAL A 482 21.68 -23.04 -2.66
C VAL A 482 21.42 -22.72 -1.19
N VAL A 483 20.39 -23.31 -0.58
CA VAL A 483 20.11 -23.16 0.87
C VAL A 483 21.30 -23.65 1.70
N GLU A 484 21.91 -24.79 1.34
CA GLU A 484 23.09 -25.33 2.03
C GLU A 484 24.35 -24.46 1.83
N LEU A 485 24.53 -23.86 0.64
CA LEU A 485 25.60 -22.88 0.38
C LEU A 485 25.43 -21.63 1.24
N LEU A 486 24.20 -21.11 1.37
CA LEU A 486 23.88 -19.97 2.24
C LEU A 486 24.17 -20.31 3.71
N ARG A 487 23.72 -21.48 4.18
CA ARG A 487 23.99 -21.96 5.54
C ARG A 487 25.51 -22.01 5.85
N LYS A 488 26.31 -22.53 4.91
CA LYS A 488 27.77 -22.58 5.05
C LYS A 488 28.42 -21.20 5.02
N ALA A 489 27.89 -20.28 4.20
CA ALA A 489 28.41 -18.93 4.07
C ALA A 489 28.23 -18.10 5.36
N ASP A 490 27.17 -18.33 6.13
CA ASP A 490 26.90 -17.58 7.37
C ASP A 490 27.91 -17.86 8.50
N VAL A 491 28.61 -18.99 8.47
CA VAL A 491 29.52 -19.43 9.54
C VAL A 491 30.77 -18.55 9.69
N GLY A 492 31.16 -17.74 8.71
CA GLY A 492 32.43 -17.01 8.75
C GLY A 492 32.46 -15.65 8.03
N GLY A 493 31.32 -15.12 7.57
CA GLY A 493 31.26 -13.93 6.73
C GLY A 493 30.85 -12.64 7.45
N GLU A 494 30.23 -11.76 6.68
CA GLU A 494 29.66 -10.49 7.15
C GLU A 494 28.57 -10.65 8.21
N SER A 495 28.10 -11.88 8.46
CA SER A 495 26.95 -12.25 9.29
C SER A 495 27.26 -12.37 10.78
N ALA A 496 28.26 -11.63 11.30
CA ALA A 496 28.64 -11.71 12.73
C ALA A 496 27.46 -11.46 13.70
N ALA A 497 26.49 -10.61 13.32
CA ALA A 497 25.29 -10.36 14.11
C ALA A 497 24.39 -11.60 14.24
N LEU A 498 24.38 -12.50 13.26
CA LEU A 498 23.60 -13.75 13.28
C LEU A 498 24.17 -14.78 14.26
N ARG A 499 25.49 -14.79 14.48
CA ARG A 499 26.13 -15.71 15.43
C ARG A 499 25.63 -15.55 16.86
N ASN A 500 25.27 -14.31 17.24
CA ASN A 500 24.74 -13.99 18.57
C ASN A 500 23.20 -14.10 18.64
N LEU A 501 22.56 -14.54 17.57
CA LEU A 501 21.10 -14.61 17.50
C LEU A 501 20.54 -15.78 18.31
N ASN A 502 21.33 -16.83 18.51
CA ASN A 502 20.91 -18.11 19.12
C ASN A 502 19.76 -18.81 18.38
N TYR A 503 19.67 -18.61 17.07
CA TYR A 503 18.75 -19.27 16.13
C TYR A 503 19.53 -19.70 14.89
N ARG A 504 19.09 -20.78 14.26
CA ARG A 504 19.66 -21.21 12.98
C ARG A 504 18.93 -20.50 11.83
N VAL A 505 19.60 -19.55 11.23
CA VAL A 505 19.10 -18.77 10.11
C VAL A 505 20.09 -18.78 8.96
N ALA A 506 19.65 -18.49 7.76
CA ALA A 506 20.51 -18.21 6.63
C ALA A 506 20.02 -16.98 5.88
N GLY A 507 20.91 -16.27 5.21
CA GLY A 507 20.55 -15.08 4.47
C GLY A 507 21.71 -14.44 3.73
N LYS A 508 21.46 -13.23 3.18
CA LYS A 508 22.46 -12.47 2.45
C LYS A 508 22.30 -10.96 2.71
N THR A 509 23.41 -10.32 2.94
CA THR A 509 23.54 -8.84 2.92
C THR A 509 23.59 -8.32 1.48
N GLY A 510 23.01 -7.15 1.26
CA GLY A 510 23.17 -6.38 0.04
C GLY A 510 23.45 -4.93 0.36
N THR A 511 24.50 -4.40 -0.23
CA THR A 511 24.84 -2.98 -0.20
C THR A 511 24.91 -2.52 -1.65
N ALA A 512 23.84 -1.89 -2.11
CA ALA A 512 23.75 -1.42 -3.49
C ALA A 512 23.93 0.09 -3.53
N GLU A 513 24.92 0.55 -4.26
CA GLU A 513 25.19 1.98 -4.47
C GLU A 513 24.07 2.62 -5.30
N ILE A 514 23.71 3.85 -4.95
CA ILE A 514 22.68 4.60 -5.67
C ILE A 514 23.34 5.48 -6.72
N ALA A 515 22.88 5.34 -7.97
CA ALA A 515 23.35 6.19 -9.06
C ALA A 515 22.77 7.61 -8.91
N VAL A 516 23.64 8.61 -8.84
CA VAL A 516 23.29 10.03 -8.81
C VAL A 516 23.96 10.72 -10.01
N GLY A 517 23.15 11.32 -10.89
CA GLY A 517 23.68 11.96 -12.09
C GLY A 517 24.46 11.01 -13.03
N GLY A 518 24.09 9.73 -13.08
CA GLY A 518 24.73 8.72 -13.94
C GLY A 518 26.04 8.13 -13.37
N LYS A 519 26.39 8.43 -12.12
CA LYS A 519 27.54 7.86 -11.40
C LYS A 519 27.12 7.27 -10.07
N TYR A 520 27.72 6.16 -9.67
CA TYR A 520 27.50 5.57 -8.35
C TYR A 520 28.10 6.43 -7.25
N ASP A 521 27.33 6.69 -6.19
CA ASP A 521 27.76 7.39 -5.01
C ASP A 521 27.98 6.38 -3.87
N LEU A 522 29.24 6.13 -3.53
CA LEU A 522 29.66 5.17 -2.50
C LEU A 522 29.09 5.48 -1.08
N LYS A 523 28.64 6.71 -0.86
CA LYS A 523 28.03 7.13 0.42
C LYS A 523 26.51 6.95 0.44
N LYS A 524 25.90 6.74 -0.70
CA LYS A 524 24.44 6.55 -0.85
C LYS A 524 24.17 5.14 -1.26
N THR A 525 23.58 4.35 -0.36
CA THR A 525 23.33 2.95 -0.59
C THR A 525 21.92 2.55 -0.20
N ASN A 526 21.41 1.50 -0.83
CA ASN A 526 20.34 0.68 -0.30
C ASN A 526 20.97 -0.47 0.48
N ALA A 527 20.87 -0.41 1.80
CA ALA A 527 21.35 -1.45 2.69
C ALA A 527 20.22 -2.45 2.93
N THR A 528 20.39 -3.70 2.49
CA THR A 528 19.35 -4.75 2.54
C THR A 528 19.90 -6.00 3.20
N PHE A 529 19.08 -6.65 4.02
CA PHE A 529 19.30 -8.03 4.43
C PHE A 529 18.02 -8.83 4.17
N ILE A 530 18.19 -10.02 3.59
CA ILE A 530 17.14 -10.99 3.37
C ILE A 530 17.56 -12.33 3.93
N GLY A 531 16.70 -12.96 4.73
CA GLY A 531 17.01 -14.22 5.40
C GLY A 531 15.77 -14.96 5.86
N PHE A 532 15.99 -16.19 6.33
CA PHE A 532 14.95 -17.15 6.71
C PHE A 532 15.44 -18.11 7.79
N PRO A 533 14.54 -18.71 8.62
CA PRO A 533 14.89 -19.78 9.53
C PRO A 533 15.20 -21.07 8.76
N LEU A 534 16.29 -21.77 9.13
CA LEU A 534 16.78 -22.93 8.38
C LEU A 534 15.98 -24.22 8.64
N ARG A 535 15.39 -24.35 9.83
CA ARG A 535 14.77 -25.61 10.25
C ARG A 535 13.39 -25.82 9.63
N ASP A 536 12.51 -24.87 9.83
CA ASP A 536 11.10 -24.95 9.41
C ASP A 536 10.80 -24.14 8.14
N ARG A 537 11.71 -23.23 7.76
CA ARG A 537 11.56 -22.37 6.57
C ARG A 537 10.21 -21.63 6.51
N SER A 538 9.62 -21.33 7.68
CA SER A 538 8.25 -20.82 7.82
C SER A 538 8.03 -19.43 7.22
N PHE A 539 9.11 -18.65 7.02
CA PHE A 539 9.04 -17.37 6.36
C PHE A 539 10.37 -16.92 5.75
N VAL A 540 10.28 -16.04 4.78
CA VAL A 540 11.40 -15.20 4.29
C VAL A 540 11.14 -13.78 4.76
N MET A 541 12.14 -13.15 5.41
CA MET A 541 12.05 -11.76 5.84
C MET A 541 13.13 -10.91 5.16
N LEU A 542 12.70 -9.80 4.53
CA LEU A 542 13.56 -8.78 3.95
C LEU A 542 13.43 -7.50 4.76
N ILE A 543 14.57 -6.86 5.11
CA ILE A 543 14.64 -5.49 5.63
C ILE A 543 15.56 -4.67 4.72
N LYS A 544 15.10 -3.51 4.29
CA LYS A 544 15.85 -2.54 3.49
C LYS A 544 15.87 -1.19 4.19
N LEU A 545 17.03 -0.55 4.25
CA LEU A 545 17.22 0.83 4.68
C LEU A 545 17.78 1.65 3.51
N GLU A 546 17.16 2.78 3.20
CA GLU A 546 17.56 3.68 2.12
C GLU A 546 18.47 4.77 2.65
N GLU A 547 19.67 4.90 2.09
CA GLU A 547 20.70 5.90 2.44
C GLU A 547 20.94 6.01 3.96
N PRO A 548 21.31 4.93 4.67
CA PRO A 548 21.64 5.03 6.09
C PRO A 548 22.94 5.82 6.27
N SER A 549 22.88 6.90 7.06
CA SER A 549 24.02 7.81 7.25
C SER A 549 25.07 7.32 8.25
N SER A 550 24.69 6.41 9.17
CA SER A 550 25.61 5.84 10.17
C SER A 550 26.64 4.89 9.57
N SER A 551 26.27 4.15 8.52
CA SER A 551 27.15 3.29 7.72
C SER A 551 26.46 2.94 6.41
N PRO A 552 27.15 2.97 5.27
CA PRO A 552 26.61 2.55 3.99
C PRO A 552 26.40 1.02 3.90
N TYR A 553 27.03 0.23 4.76
CA TYR A 553 27.07 -1.22 4.68
C TYR A 553 25.91 -1.89 5.43
N ALA A 554 25.23 -2.80 4.74
CA ALA A 554 24.12 -3.58 5.31
C ALA A 554 24.53 -4.44 6.51
N ALA A 555 25.78 -4.92 6.57
CA ALA A 555 26.31 -5.69 7.68
C ALA A 555 26.28 -4.93 9.02
N PHE A 556 26.31 -3.58 8.99
CA PHE A 556 26.29 -2.72 10.18
C PHE A 556 24.96 -2.00 10.40
N THR A 557 24.00 -2.16 9.51
CA THR A 557 22.70 -1.46 9.54
C THR A 557 21.51 -2.41 9.38
N ALA A 558 21.18 -2.84 8.17
CA ALA A 558 20.02 -3.69 7.89
C ALA A 558 20.11 -5.09 8.56
N LEU A 559 21.29 -5.71 8.60
CA LEU A 559 21.47 -7.01 9.22
C LEU A 559 21.25 -7.01 10.74
N PRO A 560 21.86 -6.11 11.55
CA PRO A 560 21.57 -6.03 12.98
C PRO A 560 20.08 -5.75 13.25
N LEU A 561 19.46 -4.87 12.46
CA LEU A 561 18.03 -4.57 12.58
C LEU A 561 17.17 -5.82 12.27
N TRP A 562 17.52 -6.57 11.23
CA TRP A 562 16.87 -7.83 10.88
C TRP A 562 17.00 -8.86 12.02
N ALA A 563 18.19 -9.00 12.61
CA ALA A 563 18.43 -9.92 13.71
C ALA A 563 17.61 -9.57 14.96
N GLU A 564 17.51 -8.29 15.29
CA GLU A 564 16.64 -7.80 16.38
C GLU A 564 15.16 -8.06 16.08
N ALA A 565 14.71 -7.80 14.85
CA ALA A 565 13.34 -8.05 14.40
C ALA A 565 13.03 -9.54 14.43
N PHE A 566 13.92 -10.37 13.88
CA PHE A 566 13.78 -11.83 13.88
C PHE A 566 13.60 -12.40 15.29
N ARG A 567 14.42 -11.95 16.26
CA ARG A 567 14.34 -12.42 17.65
C ARG A 567 12.96 -12.14 18.28
N GLU A 568 12.31 -11.03 17.91
CA GLU A 568 10.99 -10.69 18.45
C GLU A 568 9.85 -11.43 17.72
N ILE A 569 9.98 -11.70 16.42
CA ILE A 569 8.91 -12.37 15.68
C ILE A 569 9.02 -13.91 15.68
N ALA A 570 10.20 -14.48 15.80
CA ALA A 570 10.40 -15.93 15.77
C ALA A 570 9.47 -16.70 16.74
N PRO A 571 9.27 -16.26 17.99
CA PRO A 571 8.33 -16.93 18.89
C PRO A 571 6.86 -16.89 18.40
N LEU A 572 6.47 -15.89 17.61
CA LEU A 572 5.12 -15.81 17.02
C LEU A 572 4.88 -16.87 15.94
N PHE A 573 5.96 -17.47 15.42
CA PHE A 573 5.95 -18.60 14.50
C PHE A 573 6.28 -19.93 15.18
N GLY A 574 6.37 -19.96 16.52
CA GLY A 574 6.72 -21.16 17.28
C GLY A 574 8.21 -21.54 17.20
N ILE A 575 9.06 -20.65 16.68
CA ILE A 575 10.51 -20.90 16.58
C ILE A 575 11.18 -20.58 17.92
N SER A 576 11.86 -21.55 18.51
CA SER A 576 12.55 -21.40 19.80
C SER A 576 14.05 -21.16 19.63
N PRO A 577 14.71 -20.45 20.58
CA PRO A 577 16.17 -20.33 20.60
C PRO A 577 16.87 -21.69 20.61
N GLY A 578 18.01 -21.80 19.89
CA GLY A 578 18.74 -23.06 19.72
C GLY A 578 18.25 -23.97 18.58
N GLN A 579 17.15 -23.60 17.95
CA GLN A 579 16.58 -24.36 16.82
C GLN A 579 17.04 -23.84 15.47
#